data_ed02307853834bc883b3c99df9aa3877
#
_entry.id   ed02307853834bc883b3c99df9aa3877
#
_cell.length_a   1.000
_cell.length_b   1.000
_cell.length_c   1.000
_cell.angle_alpha   90.00
_cell.angle_beta   90.00
_cell.angle_gamma   90.00
#
_symmetry.space_group_name_H-M   'P 1'
#
loop_
_entity.id
_entity.type
_entity.pdbx_description
1 polymer ?
#
loop_
_entity_poly.entity_id
_entity_poly.type
_entity_poly.pdbx_seq_one_letter_code
_entity_poly.pdbx_strand_id
1 'polypeptide(L)'
;RQRRKVRGLLLKDVAKRAEVSIGLLSQIERGLTMPSVRSLNAICRALDMPVAWLFENPSHLEGDGVVVQRHARRVLDLGAKGMIKELMTPDSCTGIQMMRLVIQPGGSTGEKPYNHPQGAKCGTVLAGTLGLEVDGKSYSIGVGDSFAFEATRLIRFWCEGDQETEVLWVVAPADHYAAEEACVELRGPDTR
;
A
#
# COMPACT_ATOMS: atom_id res chain seq x y z
N ARG A 1 5.37 -3.83 -17.54
CA ARG A 1 5.49 -4.33 -18.92
C ARG A 1 5.81 -5.82 -18.98
N GLN A 2 6.83 -6.28 -18.23
CA GLN A 2 7.25 -7.69 -18.22
C GLN A 2 6.11 -8.62 -17.79
N ARG A 3 5.42 -8.32 -16.67
CA ARG A 3 4.29 -9.11 -16.17
C ARG A 3 3.16 -9.23 -17.19
N ARG A 4 2.82 -8.13 -17.87
CA ARG A 4 1.81 -8.14 -18.94
C ARG A 4 2.19 -9.09 -20.09
N LYS A 5 3.47 -9.02 -20.52
CA LYS A 5 3.97 -9.91 -21.60
C LYS A 5 3.95 -11.38 -21.19
N VAL A 6 4.40 -11.71 -19.98
CA VAL A 6 4.38 -13.09 -19.45
C VAL A 6 2.96 -13.65 -19.43
N ARG A 7 1.95 -12.81 -19.14
CA ARG A 7 0.54 -13.20 -19.16
C ARG A 7 -0.11 -13.16 -20.55
N GLY A 8 0.62 -12.84 -21.60
CA GLY A 8 0.08 -12.75 -22.97
C GLY A 8 -0.96 -11.65 -23.18
N LEU A 9 -1.04 -10.67 -22.26
CA LEU A 9 -2.05 -9.60 -22.32
C LEU A 9 -1.60 -8.47 -23.25
N LEU A 10 -2.54 -7.97 -24.07
CA LEU A 10 -2.30 -6.75 -24.86
C LEU A 10 -2.42 -5.51 -23.99
N LEU A 11 -1.80 -4.42 -24.42
CA LEU A 11 -1.87 -3.13 -23.73
C LEU A 11 -3.32 -2.68 -23.51
N LYS A 12 -4.17 -2.86 -24.53
CA LYS A 12 -5.59 -2.53 -24.50
C LYS A 12 -6.37 -3.29 -23.43
N ASP A 13 -6.02 -4.57 -23.19
CA ASP A 13 -6.73 -5.42 -22.24
C ASP A 13 -6.47 -4.96 -20.80
N VAL A 14 -5.21 -4.66 -20.49
CA VAL A 14 -4.82 -4.14 -19.19
C VAL A 14 -5.38 -2.74 -18.97
N ALA A 15 -5.32 -1.86 -19.98
CA ALA A 15 -5.87 -0.51 -19.90
C ALA A 15 -7.38 -0.52 -19.61
N LYS A 16 -8.13 -1.39 -20.30
CA LYS A 16 -9.56 -1.59 -20.05
C LYS A 16 -9.87 -2.08 -18.64
N ARG A 17 -9.14 -3.11 -18.16
CA ARG A 17 -9.33 -3.67 -16.80
C ARG A 17 -8.93 -2.71 -15.70
N ALA A 18 -7.92 -1.88 -15.94
CA ALA A 18 -7.41 -0.89 -14.98
C ALA A 18 -8.16 0.46 -15.07
N GLU A 19 -9.11 0.59 -16.00
CA GLU A 19 -9.84 1.85 -16.25
C GLU A 19 -8.91 3.05 -16.48
N VAL A 20 -7.83 2.83 -17.23
CA VAL A 20 -6.88 3.87 -17.65
C VAL A 20 -6.82 3.95 -19.17
N SER A 21 -6.37 5.10 -19.70
CA SER A 21 -6.16 5.20 -21.15
C SER A 21 -4.98 4.33 -21.62
N ILE A 22 -5.05 3.80 -22.84
CA ILE A 22 -3.95 3.04 -23.44
C ILE A 22 -2.69 3.90 -23.53
N GLY A 23 -2.83 5.19 -23.82
CA GLY A 23 -1.73 6.15 -23.88
C GLY A 23 -1.03 6.30 -22.53
N LEU A 24 -1.79 6.48 -21.45
CA LEU A 24 -1.25 6.55 -20.09
C LEU A 24 -0.50 5.27 -19.71
N LEU A 25 -1.11 4.11 -19.93
CA LEU A 25 -0.46 2.82 -19.64
C LEU A 25 0.83 2.64 -20.45
N SER A 26 0.83 3.04 -21.72
CA SER A 26 2.03 3.02 -22.56
C SER A 26 3.13 3.92 -22.04
N GLN A 27 2.79 5.13 -21.58
CA GLN A 27 3.76 6.07 -21.00
C GLN A 27 4.35 5.51 -19.70
N ILE A 28 3.51 4.92 -18.83
CA ILE A 28 3.95 4.26 -17.59
C ILE A 28 4.90 3.11 -17.90
N GLU A 29 4.56 2.22 -18.85
CA GLU A 29 5.41 1.09 -19.23
C GLU A 29 6.75 1.49 -19.85
N ARG A 30 6.87 2.71 -20.36
CA ARG A 30 8.11 3.30 -20.89
C ARG A 30 8.86 4.15 -19.86
N GLY A 31 8.32 4.32 -18.65
CA GLY A 31 8.93 5.16 -17.62
C GLY A 31 8.81 6.67 -17.90
N LEU A 32 7.93 7.09 -18.81
CA LEU A 32 7.77 8.50 -19.20
C LEU A 32 6.83 9.27 -18.27
N THR A 33 6.06 8.58 -17.45
CA THR A 33 5.18 9.17 -16.46
C THR A 33 4.97 8.25 -15.28
N MET A 34 4.79 8.82 -14.09
CA MET A 34 4.44 8.08 -12.88
C MET A 34 2.91 8.00 -12.73
N PRO A 35 2.37 6.80 -12.47
CA PRO A 35 0.95 6.65 -12.18
C PRO A 35 0.59 7.28 -10.83
N SER A 36 -0.67 7.69 -10.67
CA SER A 36 -1.24 7.93 -9.34
C SER A 36 -1.27 6.62 -8.55
N VAL A 37 -1.35 6.69 -7.22
CA VAL A 37 -1.51 5.48 -6.37
C VAL A 37 -2.75 4.68 -6.77
N ARG A 38 -3.84 5.38 -7.12
CA ARG A 38 -5.06 4.77 -7.65
C ARG A 38 -4.78 4.00 -8.95
N SER A 39 -4.15 4.63 -9.93
CA SER A 39 -3.82 3.99 -11.22
C SER A 39 -2.85 2.83 -11.04
N LEU A 40 -1.86 2.98 -10.15
CA LEU A 40 -0.91 1.94 -9.82
C LEU A 40 -1.61 0.69 -9.28
N ASN A 41 -2.48 0.86 -8.28
CA ASN A 41 -3.27 -0.23 -7.70
C ASN A 41 -4.19 -0.88 -8.75
N ALA A 42 -4.85 -0.09 -9.59
CA ALA A 42 -5.73 -0.59 -10.64
C ALA A 42 -4.95 -1.41 -11.69
N ILE A 43 -3.76 -0.95 -12.10
CA ILE A 43 -2.88 -1.68 -13.03
C ILE A 43 -2.38 -2.98 -12.40
N CYS A 44 -1.98 -2.97 -11.12
CA CYS A 44 -1.55 -4.17 -10.42
C CYS A 44 -2.67 -5.22 -10.33
N ARG A 45 -3.88 -4.82 -10.01
CA ARG A 45 -5.07 -5.71 -10.05
C ARG A 45 -5.31 -6.27 -11.44
N ALA A 46 -5.28 -5.42 -12.48
CA ALA A 46 -5.48 -5.85 -13.86
C ALA A 46 -4.42 -6.86 -14.33
N LEU A 47 -3.22 -6.80 -13.75
CA LEU A 47 -2.11 -7.72 -14.01
C LEU A 47 -2.10 -8.92 -13.05
N ASP A 48 -3.06 -8.98 -12.12
CA ASP A 48 -3.12 -10.00 -11.06
C ASP A 48 -1.74 -10.16 -10.40
N MET A 49 -1.26 -9.07 -9.84
CA MET A 49 0.02 -9.00 -9.15
C MET A 49 -0.08 -8.13 -7.89
N PRO A 50 0.50 -8.55 -6.78
CA PRO A 50 0.62 -7.71 -5.61
C PRO A 50 1.37 -6.41 -5.90
N VAL A 51 0.93 -5.30 -5.32
CA VAL A 51 1.65 -4.02 -5.45
C VAL A 51 3.07 -4.14 -4.91
N ALA A 52 3.28 -5.00 -3.92
CA ALA A 52 4.60 -5.30 -3.35
C ALA A 52 5.65 -5.71 -4.40
N TRP A 53 5.25 -6.31 -5.53
CA TRP A 53 6.17 -6.70 -6.60
C TRP A 53 6.76 -5.52 -7.38
N LEU A 54 6.22 -4.31 -7.19
CA LEU A 54 6.77 -3.09 -7.78
C LEU A 54 7.91 -2.49 -6.95
N PHE A 55 8.07 -2.94 -5.71
CA PHE A 55 9.20 -2.52 -4.88
C PHE A 55 10.50 -3.10 -5.45
N GLU A 56 11.54 -2.29 -5.49
CA GLU A 56 12.85 -2.76 -5.90
C GLU A 56 13.32 -3.88 -4.98
N ASN A 57 13.83 -4.96 -5.59
CA ASN A 57 14.43 -6.06 -4.83
C ASN A 57 15.88 -5.71 -4.52
N PRO A 58 16.26 -5.50 -3.27
CA PRO A 58 17.67 -5.63 -2.92
C PRO A 58 18.07 -7.08 -3.22
N SER A 59 19.12 -7.25 -4.01
CA SER A 59 19.73 -8.54 -4.25
C SER A 59 20.15 -9.16 -2.92
N HIS A 60 19.61 -10.34 -2.63
CA HIS A 60 19.81 -11.19 -1.46
C HIS A 60 18.92 -10.91 -0.24
N LEU A 61 17.81 -11.62 -0.20
CA LEU A 61 17.18 -11.99 1.07
C LEU A 61 18.03 -13.14 1.67
N GLU A 62 19.12 -12.80 2.33
CA GLU A 62 19.79 -13.72 3.25
C GLU A 62 18.95 -13.71 4.54
N GLY A 63 18.13 -14.76 4.74
CA GLY A 63 17.33 -14.92 5.95
C GLY A 63 16.29 -16.03 5.80
N ASP A 64 15.75 -16.48 6.92
CA ASP A 64 14.68 -17.47 7.02
C ASP A 64 13.30 -16.98 6.56
N GLY A 65 13.22 -15.76 6.03
CA GLY A 65 11.99 -15.14 5.58
C GLY A 65 11.11 -14.59 6.73
N VAL A 66 11.65 -14.48 7.94
CA VAL A 66 10.95 -13.92 9.11
C VAL A 66 11.35 -12.47 9.37
N VAL A 67 12.64 -12.17 9.26
CA VAL A 67 13.19 -10.83 9.56
C VAL A 67 13.54 -10.09 8.28
N VAL A 68 13.08 -8.84 8.17
CA VAL A 68 13.51 -7.90 7.13
C VAL A 68 14.41 -6.84 7.77
N GLN A 69 15.70 -6.93 7.52
CA GLN A 69 16.64 -5.91 7.99
C GLN A 69 16.43 -4.58 7.26
N ARG A 70 16.70 -3.45 7.94
CA ARG A 70 16.44 -2.12 7.38
C ARG A 70 17.06 -1.91 6.00
N HIS A 71 18.31 -2.34 5.80
CA HIS A 71 19.02 -2.19 4.52
C HIS A 71 18.51 -3.13 3.41
N ALA A 72 17.75 -4.16 3.78
CA ALA A 72 17.14 -5.14 2.86
C ALA A 72 15.67 -4.85 2.55
N ARG A 73 15.12 -3.75 3.05
CA ARG A 73 13.74 -3.33 2.73
C ARG A 73 13.61 -3.02 1.25
N ARG A 74 12.56 -3.51 0.65
CA ARG A 74 12.21 -3.09 -0.70
C ARG A 74 11.58 -1.71 -0.68
N VAL A 75 12.01 -0.86 -1.59
CA VAL A 75 11.60 0.55 -1.68
C VAL A 75 10.81 0.76 -2.96
N LEU A 76 9.69 1.44 -2.86
CA LEU A 76 8.96 1.99 -3.98
C LEU A 76 9.05 3.52 -3.90
N ASP A 77 9.88 4.09 -4.75
CA ASP A 77 9.99 5.54 -4.91
C ASP A 77 8.88 6.04 -5.83
N LEU A 78 8.04 6.90 -5.31
CA LEU A 78 6.99 7.62 -6.01
C LEU A 78 7.32 9.12 -6.05
N GLY A 79 8.56 9.46 -6.35
CA GLY A 79 9.11 10.82 -6.26
C GLY A 79 8.26 11.90 -6.92
N ALA A 80 7.65 11.62 -8.10
CA ALA A 80 6.71 12.53 -8.74
C ALA A 80 5.44 12.84 -7.90
N LYS A 81 5.18 12.05 -6.85
CA LYS A 81 4.10 12.21 -5.88
C LYS A 81 4.59 12.64 -4.51
N GLY A 82 5.89 12.91 -4.36
CA GLY A 82 6.51 13.24 -3.10
C GLY A 82 6.39 12.13 -2.05
N MET A 83 6.43 10.86 -2.46
CA MET A 83 6.25 9.74 -1.55
C MET A 83 7.26 8.62 -1.76
N ILE A 84 7.70 8.03 -0.65
CA ILE A 84 8.51 6.81 -0.63
C ILE A 84 7.80 5.77 0.25
N LYS A 85 7.73 4.54 -0.22
CA LYS A 85 7.19 3.39 0.52
C LYS A 85 8.27 2.34 0.70
N GLU A 86 8.56 1.99 1.94
CA GLU A 86 9.48 0.90 2.29
C GLU A 86 8.65 -0.29 2.79
N LEU A 87 8.75 -1.44 2.14
CA LEU A 87 8.09 -2.66 2.60
C LEU A 87 8.90 -3.27 3.75
N MET A 88 8.25 -3.46 4.89
CA MET A 88 8.87 -3.93 6.13
C MET A 88 8.54 -5.40 6.43
N THR A 89 7.59 -6.00 5.72
CA THR A 89 7.24 -7.42 5.83
C THR A 89 7.96 -8.24 4.77
N PRO A 90 8.38 -9.49 5.08
CA PRO A 90 8.97 -10.39 4.11
C PRO A 90 7.93 -10.89 3.09
N ASP A 91 8.40 -11.37 1.94
CA ASP A 91 7.54 -11.89 0.86
C ASP A 91 6.80 -13.17 1.24
N SER A 92 7.34 -13.91 2.19
CA SER A 92 6.72 -15.11 2.76
C SER A 92 5.44 -14.80 3.54
N CYS A 93 5.30 -13.57 4.04
CA CYS A 93 4.11 -13.13 4.77
C CYS A 93 3.07 -12.55 3.82
N THR A 94 2.09 -13.36 3.41
CA THR A 94 1.04 -12.92 2.48
C THR A 94 -0.18 -12.32 3.18
N GLY A 95 -0.34 -12.56 4.49
CA GLY A 95 -1.51 -12.17 5.26
C GLY A 95 -1.50 -10.76 5.84
N ILE A 96 -0.35 -10.09 5.79
CA ILE A 96 -0.21 -8.72 6.28
C ILE A 96 0.93 -8.03 5.55
N GLN A 97 0.76 -6.77 5.23
CA GLN A 97 1.82 -5.93 4.70
C GLN A 97 2.01 -4.72 5.61
N MET A 98 3.20 -4.58 6.14
CA MET A 98 3.61 -3.42 6.92
C MET A 98 4.58 -2.58 6.10
N MET A 99 4.33 -1.29 6.03
CA MET A 99 5.11 -0.34 5.25
C MET A 99 5.44 0.88 6.08
N ARG A 100 6.66 1.39 5.93
CA ARG A 100 6.99 2.76 6.28
C ARG A 100 6.67 3.63 5.08
N LEU A 101 5.83 4.63 5.28
CA LEU A 101 5.43 5.59 4.28
C LEU A 101 6.03 6.94 4.65
N VAL A 102 6.80 7.53 3.76
CA VAL A 102 7.39 8.86 3.92
C VAL A 102 6.78 9.77 2.88
N ILE A 103 6.19 10.88 3.30
CA ILE A 103 5.50 11.84 2.44
C ILE A 103 6.14 13.22 2.61
N GLN A 104 6.69 13.74 1.54
CA GLN A 104 7.28 15.07 1.51
C GLN A 104 6.21 16.16 1.55
N PRO A 105 6.52 17.38 1.99
CA PRO A 105 5.62 18.52 1.86
C PRO A 105 5.07 18.65 0.43
N GLY A 106 3.74 18.79 0.30
CA GLY A 106 3.04 18.78 -0.98
C GLY A 106 2.83 17.38 -1.60
N GLY A 107 3.41 16.33 -1.01
CA GLY A 107 3.21 14.96 -1.44
C GLY A 107 1.80 14.45 -1.15
N SER A 108 1.22 13.67 -2.07
CA SER A 108 -0.13 13.15 -1.94
C SER A 108 -0.40 11.93 -2.82
N THR A 109 -1.47 11.19 -2.51
CA THR A 109 -2.00 10.14 -3.40
C THR A 109 -2.69 10.69 -4.65
N GLY A 110 -2.88 12.00 -4.72
CA GLY A 110 -3.59 12.72 -5.78
C GLY A 110 -5.01 13.14 -5.36
N GLU A 111 -5.69 13.86 -6.27
CA GLU A 111 -7.02 14.42 -5.98
C GLU A 111 -8.13 13.38 -5.94
N LYS A 112 -8.01 12.31 -6.72
CA LYS A 112 -9.05 11.29 -6.83
C LYS A 112 -8.88 10.21 -5.76
N PRO A 113 -9.90 10.02 -4.87
CA PRO A 113 -9.88 8.92 -3.92
C PRO A 113 -9.80 7.55 -4.59
N TYR A 114 -9.27 6.58 -3.87
CA TYR A 114 -9.18 5.19 -4.31
C TYR A 114 -9.49 4.24 -3.15
N ASN A 115 -9.80 2.99 -3.47
CA ASN A 115 -10.03 1.94 -2.49
C ASN A 115 -9.37 0.62 -2.92
N HIS A 116 -9.48 -0.37 -2.07
CA HIS A 116 -9.18 -1.78 -2.37
C HIS A 116 -10.46 -2.59 -2.22
N PRO A 117 -10.63 -3.69 -2.98
CA PRO A 117 -11.89 -4.43 -2.99
C PRO A 117 -12.21 -5.09 -1.65
N GLN A 118 -11.22 -5.41 -0.83
CA GLN A 118 -11.37 -6.15 0.42
C GLN A 118 -10.22 -5.86 1.38
N GLY A 119 -10.41 -6.23 2.66
CA GLY A 119 -9.41 -6.14 3.71
C GLY A 119 -9.56 -4.91 4.59
N ALA A 120 -8.55 -4.67 5.42
CA ALA A 120 -8.50 -3.52 6.31
C ALA A 120 -7.16 -2.80 6.21
N LYS A 121 -7.15 -1.55 6.63
CA LYS A 121 -5.96 -0.72 6.74
C LYS A 121 -5.93 -0.07 8.10
N CYS A 122 -4.76 -0.02 8.69
CA CYS A 122 -4.52 0.77 9.89
C CYS A 122 -3.11 1.38 9.85
N GLY A 123 -2.86 2.28 10.77
CA GLY A 123 -1.55 2.90 10.89
C GLY A 123 -1.46 3.88 12.03
N THR A 124 -0.26 4.38 12.23
CA THR A 124 0.05 5.45 13.18
C THR A 124 1.06 6.42 12.58
N VAL A 125 0.95 7.69 12.94
CA VAL A 125 1.89 8.72 12.50
C VAL A 125 3.10 8.71 13.42
N LEU A 126 4.28 8.63 12.82
CA LEU A 126 5.57 8.60 13.53
C LEU A 126 6.25 9.97 13.55
N ALA A 127 6.02 10.77 12.49
CA ALA A 127 6.53 12.15 12.40
C ALA A 127 5.61 12.99 11.49
N GLY A 128 5.60 14.30 11.68
CA GLY A 128 4.79 15.24 10.92
C GLY A 128 3.29 15.11 11.17
N THR A 129 2.49 15.50 10.20
CA THR A 129 1.02 15.43 10.25
C THR A 129 0.48 14.81 8.96
N LEU A 130 -0.37 13.80 9.09
CA LEU A 130 -1.02 13.14 7.98
C LEU A 130 -2.42 13.73 7.76
N GLY A 131 -2.66 14.33 6.60
CA GLY A 131 -4.02 14.57 6.11
C GLY A 131 -4.57 13.27 5.53
N LEU A 132 -5.71 12.80 6.04
CA LEU A 132 -6.39 11.59 5.57
C LEU A 132 -7.86 11.91 5.30
N GLU A 133 -8.32 11.60 4.10
CA GLU A 133 -9.74 11.63 3.77
C GLU A 133 -10.28 10.21 3.62
N VAL A 134 -11.41 9.93 4.26
CA VAL A 134 -12.13 8.64 4.17
C VAL A 134 -13.60 8.93 3.88
N ASP A 135 -14.08 8.47 2.72
CA ASP A 135 -15.44 8.69 2.20
C ASP A 135 -15.86 10.18 2.25
N GLY A 136 -14.95 11.07 1.84
CA GLY A 136 -15.18 12.51 1.79
C GLY A 136 -15.05 13.26 3.13
N LYS A 137 -14.79 12.55 4.24
CA LYS A 137 -14.51 13.17 5.53
C LYS A 137 -12.99 13.25 5.76
N SER A 138 -12.49 14.46 5.99
CA SER A 138 -11.08 14.73 6.23
C SER A 138 -10.73 14.69 7.71
N TYR A 139 -9.53 14.19 7.99
CA TYR A 139 -8.93 14.08 9.32
C TYR A 139 -7.49 14.60 9.25
N SER A 140 -7.07 15.34 10.26
CA SER A 140 -5.68 15.72 10.53
C SER A 140 -5.17 14.83 11.65
N ILE A 141 -4.12 14.06 11.38
CA ILE A 141 -3.61 12.99 12.25
C ILE A 141 -2.18 13.34 12.64
N GLY A 142 -1.97 13.64 13.91
CA GLY A 142 -0.66 14.01 14.45
C GLY A 142 0.17 12.82 14.92
N VAL A 143 1.37 13.12 15.39
CA VAL A 143 2.31 12.11 15.92
C VAL A 143 1.71 11.34 17.09
N GLY A 144 1.76 10.01 17.01
CA GLY A 144 1.19 9.10 18.01
C GLY A 144 -0.29 8.77 17.80
N ASP A 145 -1.00 9.55 16.99
CA ASP A 145 -2.37 9.21 16.62
C ASP A 145 -2.40 8.01 15.68
N SER A 146 -3.51 7.29 15.71
CA SER A 146 -3.71 6.08 14.92
C SER A 146 -5.03 6.14 14.16
N PHE A 147 -5.10 5.40 13.06
CA PHE A 147 -6.30 5.25 12.27
C PHE A 147 -6.51 3.79 11.87
N ALA A 148 -7.77 3.41 11.66
CA ALA A 148 -8.15 2.13 11.07
C ALA A 148 -9.45 2.26 10.28
N PHE A 149 -9.54 1.55 9.15
CA PHE A 149 -10.73 1.53 8.31
C PHE A 149 -10.74 0.32 7.36
N GLU A 150 -11.93 -0.06 6.93
CA GLU A 150 -12.12 -1.07 5.88
C GLU A 150 -11.52 -0.61 4.57
N ALA A 151 -10.76 -1.48 3.90
CA ALA A 151 -10.05 -1.14 2.68
C ALA A 151 -10.98 -0.78 1.50
N THR A 152 -12.27 -1.14 1.58
CA THR A 152 -13.32 -0.81 0.62
C THR A 152 -13.71 0.66 0.62
N ARG A 153 -13.40 1.39 1.69
CA ARG A 153 -13.68 2.82 1.79
C ARG A 153 -12.82 3.63 0.83
N LEU A 154 -13.39 4.69 0.29
CA LEU A 154 -12.69 5.62 -0.60
C LEU A 154 -11.76 6.51 0.21
N ILE A 155 -10.46 6.46 -0.09
CA ILE A 155 -9.46 7.21 0.64
C ILE A 155 -8.55 8.03 -0.27
N ARG A 156 -8.05 9.12 0.26
CA ARG A 156 -6.84 9.81 -0.17
C ARG A 156 -6.09 10.33 1.04
N PHE A 157 -4.79 10.55 0.89
CA PHE A 157 -3.96 11.09 1.96
C PHE A 157 -2.82 11.94 1.40
N TRP A 158 -2.29 12.82 2.25
CA TRP A 158 -1.27 13.80 1.90
C TRP A 158 -0.42 14.16 3.11
N CYS A 159 0.74 14.77 2.87
CA CYS A 159 1.48 15.48 3.89
C CYS A 159 0.73 16.78 4.23
N GLU A 160 0.36 16.97 5.49
CA GLU A 160 -0.28 18.18 5.97
C GLU A 160 0.77 19.07 6.66
N GLY A 161 0.97 20.27 6.10
CA GLY A 161 1.98 21.20 6.58
C GLY A 161 3.29 21.18 5.78
N ASP A 162 4.34 21.70 6.38
CA ASP A 162 5.65 21.97 5.77
C ASP A 162 6.76 21.00 6.19
N GLN A 163 6.44 20.03 7.05
CA GLN A 163 7.35 18.98 7.49
C GLN A 163 7.01 17.64 6.87
N GLU A 164 8.04 16.84 6.61
CA GLU A 164 7.87 15.47 6.15
C GLU A 164 6.99 14.67 7.12
N THR A 165 6.05 13.91 6.57
CA THR A 165 5.18 13.03 7.34
C THR A 165 5.66 11.59 7.20
N GLU A 166 5.87 10.93 8.34
CA GLU A 166 6.22 9.51 8.41
C GLU A 166 5.09 8.72 9.05
N VAL A 167 4.67 7.64 8.39
CA VAL A 167 3.56 6.80 8.83
C VAL A 167 3.97 5.33 8.80
N LEU A 168 3.69 4.61 9.88
CA LEU A 168 3.64 3.15 9.84
C LEU A 168 2.26 2.75 9.31
N TRP A 169 2.23 2.15 8.13
CA TRP A 169 1.00 1.77 7.45
C TRP A 169 0.89 0.27 7.31
N VAL A 170 -0.21 -0.31 7.75
CA VAL A 170 -0.49 -1.74 7.69
C VAL A 170 -1.68 -2.00 6.77
N VAL A 171 -1.56 -3.02 5.95
CA VAL A 171 -2.65 -3.52 5.07
C VAL A 171 -2.83 -5.00 5.36
N ALA A 172 -4.05 -5.40 5.72
CA ALA A 172 -4.46 -6.78 5.88
C ALA A 172 -5.42 -7.15 4.73
N PRO A 173 -5.08 -8.12 3.86
CA PRO A 173 -6.00 -8.65 2.84
C PRO A 173 -7.19 -9.37 3.45
N ALA A 174 -8.29 -9.52 2.71
CA ALA A 174 -9.55 -10.07 3.21
C ALA A 174 -9.51 -11.53 3.66
N ASP A 175 -8.67 -12.33 3.07
CA ASP A 175 -8.66 -13.79 3.28
C ASP A 175 -8.27 -14.21 4.72
N HIS A 176 -7.85 -13.25 5.55
CA HIS A 176 -7.49 -13.48 6.94
C HIS A 176 -8.58 -13.14 7.96
N TYR A 177 -9.62 -12.40 7.57
CA TYR A 177 -10.73 -12.09 8.49
C TYR A 177 -11.81 -13.18 8.54
N ALA A 178 -11.87 -14.07 7.58
CA ALA A 178 -12.86 -15.16 7.54
C ALA A 178 -12.48 -16.39 8.40
N ALA A 179 -11.29 -16.42 9.03
CA ALA A 179 -10.79 -17.61 9.75
C ALA A 179 -10.87 -17.51 11.28
N GLU A 180 -11.29 -16.40 11.87
CA GLU A 180 -11.31 -16.21 13.33
C GLU A 180 -12.72 -16.03 13.93
N GLU A 181 -13.69 -16.82 13.53
CA GLU A 181 -14.76 -17.21 14.46
C GLU A 181 -14.38 -18.45 15.31
N ALA A 182 -13.11 -18.81 15.38
CA ALA A 182 -12.63 -19.75 16.39
C ALA A 182 -12.24 -18.96 17.65
N CYS A 183 -13.25 -18.61 18.41
CA CYS A 183 -13.15 -18.07 19.77
C CYS A 183 -12.20 -18.95 20.58
N VAL A 184 -11.00 -18.44 20.88
CA VAL A 184 -10.19 -18.99 21.96
C VAL A 184 -10.92 -18.61 23.26
N GLU A 185 -11.72 -19.51 23.80
CA GLU A 185 -12.15 -19.43 25.20
C GLU A 185 -10.89 -19.40 26.08
N LEU A 186 -10.54 -18.22 26.55
CA LEU A 186 -9.59 -18.06 27.64
C LEU A 186 -10.22 -18.71 28.88
N ARG A 187 -9.87 -19.99 29.14
CA ARG A 187 -10.15 -20.61 30.44
C ARG A 187 -9.41 -19.77 31.46
N GLY A 188 -10.18 -19.14 32.33
CA GLY A 188 -9.66 -18.49 33.52
C GLY A 188 -8.87 -19.50 34.41
N PRO A 189 -7.92 -19.01 35.21
CA PRO A 189 -7.17 -19.89 36.11
C PRO A 189 -8.13 -20.54 37.11
N ASP A 190 -8.08 -21.87 37.16
CA ASP A 190 -8.78 -22.72 38.13
C ASP A 190 -8.25 -22.35 39.52
N THR A 191 -9.06 -21.70 40.33
CA THR A 191 -8.78 -21.46 41.76
C THR A 191 -9.09 -22.75 42.54
N ARG A 192 -8.03 -23.39 42.97
CA ARG A 192 -8.02 -24.28 44.15
C ARG A 192 -6.94 -23.87 45.10
#